data_2e309cb6d44a9a9ced421ddbc711c1e3
#
_entry.id   2e309cb6d44a9a9ced421ddbc711c1e3
#
_cell.length_a   1.000
_cell.length_b   1.000
_cell.length_c   1.000
_cell.angle_alpha   90.00
_cell.angle_beta   90.00
_cell.angle_gamma   90.00
#
_symmetry.space_group_name_H-M   'P 1'
#
loop_
_entity.id
_entity.type
_entity.pdbx_description
1 polymer ?
#
loop_
_entity_poly.entity_id
_entity_poly.type
_entity_poly.pdbx_seq_one_letter_code
_entity_poly.pdbx_strand_id
1 'polypeptide(L)'
;MDGHWRGLLWFFAPLIGWVFAHMSFAIPVKKLRETETLMAFYHPKPAYPFHVLLVPKRAVKTLMEFDSTDSVFLTDLYSTVQSLVKEFHLTAYRLIVNGGERQDFPQLHFHLISGVEGQKSKV
;
A
#
# COMPACT_ATOMS: atom_id res chain seq x y z
N MET A 1 16.25 6.71 -0.22
CA MET A 1 16.04 6.73 1.24
C MET A 1 17.33 6.33 1.91
N ASP A 2 17.82 7.10 2.87
CA ASP A 2 19.09 6.79 3.49
C ASP A 2 18.94 5.70 4.57
N GLY A 3 20.06 5.12 5.00
CA GLY A 3 20.06 4.01 5.94
C GLY A 3 19.58 4.39 7.34
N HIS A 4 19.77 5.64 7.72
CA HIS A 4 19.32 6.12 9.01
C HIS A 4 17.80 6.06 9.14
N TRP A 5 17.10 6.53 8.10
CA TRP A 5 15.65 6.54 8.07
C TRP A 5 15.09 5.10 8.06
N ARG A 6 15.70 4.21 7.28
CA ARG A 6 15.27 2.81 7.23
C ARG A 6 15.47 2.11 8.57
N GLY A 7 16.59 2.37 9.25
CA GLY A 7 16.84 1.81 10.56
C GLY A 7 15.79 2.22 11.59
N LEU A 8 15.38 3.49 11.53
CA LEU A 8 14.34 3.99 12.41
C LEU A 8 13.00 3.30 12.15
N LEU A 9 12.64 3.10 10.87
CA LEU A 9 11.42 2.39 10.51
C LEU A 9 11.43 0.94 11.00
N TRP A 10 12.55 0.25 10.85
CA TRP A 10 12.67 -1.12 11.32
C TRP A 10 12.48 -1.21 12.83
N PHE A 11 13.02 -0.24 13.58
CA PHE A 11 12.87 -0.21 15.04
C PHE A 11 11.40 -0.13 15.46
N PHE A 12 10.59 0.67 14.74
CA PHE A 12 9.18 0.86 15.05
C PHE A 12 8.25 -0.05 14.24
N ALA A 13 8.79 -0.97 13.44
CA ALA A 13 8.01 -1.80 12.54
C ALA A 13 6.86 -2.56 13.21
N PRO A 14 7.04 -3.21 14.39
CA PRO A 14 5.93 -3.92 15.01
C PRO A 14 4.77 -3.00 15.38
N LEU A 15 5.08 -1.80 15.88
CA LEU A 15 4.05 -0.82 16.23
C LEU A 15 3.33 -0.31 14.99
N ILE A 16 4.08 0.00 13.93
CA ILE A 16 3.52 0.49 12.69
C ILE A 16 2.62 -0.57 12.05
N GLY A 17 3.06 -1.82 12.01
CA GLY A 17 2.26 -2.93 11.50
C GLY A 17 0.97 -3.10 12.29
N TRP A 18 1.05 -2.98 13.61
CA TRP A 18 -0.12 -3.06 14.47
C TRP A 18 -1.11 -1.92 14.17
N VAL A 19 -0.60 -0.70 13.98
CA VAL A 19 -1.43 0.45 13.63
C VAL A 19 -2.17 0.20 12.31
N PHE A 20 -1.46 -0.24 11.27
CA PHE A 20 -2.10 -0.56 10.00
C PHE A 20 -3.16 -1.65 10.15
N ALA A 21 -2.92 -2.63 11.03
CA ALA A 21 -3.83 -3.74 11.21
C ALA A 21 -5.09 -3.37 11.99
N HIS A 22 -5.02 -2.41 12.92
CA HIS A 22 -6.08 -2.19 13.89
C HIS A 22 -6.63 -0.77 13.94
N MET A 23 -5.89 0.22 13.45
CA MET A 23 -6.22 1.62 13.65
C MET A 23 -6.16 2.42 12.35
N SER A 24 -6.83 1.91 11.32
CA SER A 24 -6.83 2.57 10.01
C SER A 24 -7.31 4.02 10.09
N PHE A 25 -8.23 4.32 11.01
CA PHE A 25 -8.76 5.68 11.18
C PHE A 25 -7.73 6.66 11.75
N ALA A 26 -6.66 6.18 12.37
CA ALA A 26 -5.63 7.03 12.96
C ALA A 26 -4.54 7.43 11.98
N ILE A 27 -4.54 6.89 10.76
CA ILE A 27 -3.53 7.20 9.76
C ILE A 27 -3.87 8.55 9.10
N PRO A 28 -2.96 9.55 9.19
CA PRO A 28 -3.26 10.91 8.69
C PRO A 28 -3.04 11.00 7.16
N VAL A 29 -3.70 10.14 6.40
CA VAL A 29 -3.63 10.11 4.94
C VAL A 29 -5.04 10.06 4.38
N LYS A 30 -5.20 10.53 3.14
CA LYS A 30 -6.50 10.50 2.48
C LYS A 30 -6.86 9.10 2.06
N LYS A 31 -7.81 8.51 2.76
CA LYS A 31 -8.30 7.16 2.53
C LYS A 31 -9.29 7.15 1.36
N LEU A 32 -9.09 6.23 0.42
CA LEU A 32 -9.95 6.07 -0.76
C LEU A 32 -10.91 4.90 -0.62
N ARG A 33 -10.44 3.81 -0.03
CA ARG A 33 -11.24 2.61 0.18
C ARG A 33 -10.86 1.99 1.51
N GLU A 34 -11.81 1.32 2.08
CA GLU A 34 -11.55 0.48 3.25
C GLU A 34 -12.50 -0.71 3.19
N THR A 35 -11.95 -1.91 3.34
CA THR A 35 -12.72 -3.14 3.45
C THR A 35 -12.42 -3.77 4.81
N GLU A 36 -12.96 -4.95 5.07
CA GLU A 36 -12.63 -5.68 6.29
C GLU A 36 -11.18 -6.14 6.32
N THR A 37 -10.55 -6.32 5.15
CA THR A 37 -9.21 -6.90 5.04
C THR A 37 -8.13 -5.92 4.67
N LEU A 38 -8.45 -4.78 4.05
CA LEU A 38 -7.44 -3.84 3.57
C LEU A 38 -7.91 -2.39 3.66
N MET A 39 -6.95 -1.52 3.47
CA MET A 39 -7.14 -0.09 3.38
C MET A 39 -6.37 0.42 2.17
N ALA A 40 -6.98 1.32 1.40
CA ALA A 40 -6.33 1.97 0.27
C ALA A 40 -6.31 3.48 0.48
N PHE A 41 -5.15 4.10 0.30
CA PHE A 41 -4.98 5.53 0.54
C PHE A 41 -3.90 6.09 -0.38
N TYR A 42 -3.96 7.40 -0.62
CA TYR A 42 -2.92 8.06 -1.40
C TYR A 42 -1.57 7.95 -0.70
N HIS A 43 -0.52 7.65 -1.48
CA HIS A 43 0.84 7.62 -0.96
C HIS A 43 1.18 9.02 -0.42
N PRO A 44 1.72 9.14 0.80
CA PRO A 44 2.03 10.46 1.38
C PRO A 44 3.16 11.19 0.64
N LYS A 45 4.03 10.47 -0.07
CA LYS A 45 5.07 11.03 -0.93
C LYS A 45 4.99 10.36 -2.30
N PRO A 46 4.00 10.74 -3.13
CA PRO A 46 3.78 10.02 -4.38
C PRO A 46 4.93 10.20 -5.35
N ALA A 47 5.33 9.10 -5.98
CA ALA A 47 6.34 9.10 -7.05
C ALA A 47 5.70 9.17 -8.44
N TYR A 48 4.37 9.09 -8.51
CA TYR A 48 3.60 9.09 -9.76
C TYR A 48 2.41 10.02 -9.62
N PRO A 49 1.84 10.52 -10.74
CA PRO A 49 0.65 11.37 -10.70
C PRO A 49 -0.52 10.73 -9.98
N PHE A 50 -0.68 9.41 -10.13
CA PHE A 50 -1.61 8.62 -9.35
C PHE A 50 -0.79 7.56 -8.63
N HIS A 51 -0.82 7.57 -7.31
CA HIS A 51 -0.02 6.65 -6.51
C HIS A 51 -0.78 6.31 -5.23
N VAL A 52 -1.36 5.12 -5.22
CA VAL A 52 -2.18 4.63 -4.11
C VAL A 52 -1.52 3.41 -3.49
N LEU A 53 -1.51 3.36 -2.17
CA LEU A 53 -1.08 2.19 -1.43
C LEU A 53 -2.29 1.37 -1.02
N LEU A 54 -2.20 0.06 -1.16
CA LEU A 54 -3.19 -0.88 -0.66
C LEU A 54 -2.49 -1.77 0.36
N VAL A 55 -2.98 -1.77 1.59
CA VAL A 55 -2.31 -2.37 2.74
C VAL A 55 -3.26 -3.31 3.45
N PRO A 56 -2.87 -4.58 3.70
CA PRO A 56 -3.69 -5.46 4.51
C PRO A 56 -3.80 -4.90 5.92
N LYS A 57 -4.97 -5.05 6.52
CA LYS A 57 -5.19 -4.63 7.91
C LYS A 57 -4.46 -5.53 8.90
N ARG A 58 -4.17 -6.77 8.49
CA ARG A 58 -3.38 -7.69 9.31
C ARG A 58 -1.90 -7.33 9.21
N ALA A 59 -1.17 -7.47 10.34
CA ALA A 59 0.27 -7.23 10.35
C ALA A 59 0.99 -8.38 9.66
N VAL A 60 1.43 -8.14 8.43
CA VAL A 60 2.22 -9.07 7.61
C VAL A 60 3.42 -8.30 7.10
N LYS A 61 4.63 -8.77 7.40
CA LYS A 61 5.82 -8.01 7.06
C LYS A 61 6.17 -8.04 5.58
N THR A 62 6.13 -9.23 4.98
CA THR A 62 6.61 -9.42 3.59
C THR A 62 5.65 -10.29 2.81
N LEU A 63 5.80 -10.27 1.50
CA LEU A 63 5.05 -11.14 0.61
C LEU A 63 5.26 -12.62 0.97
N MET A 64 6.48 -13.00 1.36
CA MET A 64 6.79 -14.40 1.68
C MET A 64 6.15 -14.88 2.97
N GLU A 65 5.77 -13.97 3.86
CA GLU A 65 5.03 -14.31 5.08
C GLU A 65 3.52 -14.31 4.88
N PHE A 66 3.06 -13.82 3.72
CA PHE A 66 1.64 -13.75 3.42
C PHE A 66 1.09 -15.16 3.15
N ASP A 67 -0.10 -15.44 3.69
CA ASP A 67 -0.80 -16.70 3.43
C ASP A 67 -1.44 -16.65 2.03
N SER A 68 -0.86 -17.37 1.09
CA SER A 68 -1.31 -17.38 -0.31
C SER A 68 -2.70 -17.99 -0.50
N THR A 69 -3.24 -18.65 0.54
CA THR A 69 -4.60 -19.20 0.49
C THR A 69 -5.67 -18.27 1.05
N ASP A 70 -5.27 -17.06 1.48
CA ASP A 70 -6.22 -16.05 1.96
C ASP A 70 -6.99 -15.46 0.78
N SER A 71 -8.02 -16.18 0.36
CA SER A 71 -8.83 -15.78 -0.79
C SER A 71 -9.65 -14.53 -0.50
N VAL A 72 -10.02 -14.29 0.75
CA VAL A 72 -10.81 -13.11 1.10
C VAL A 72 -10.00 -11.83 0.85
N PHE A 73 -8.75 -11.79 1.34
CA PHE A 73 -7.88 -10.64 1.08
C PHE A 73 -7.58 -10.48 -0.41
N LEU A 74 -7.25 -11.57 -1.09
CA LEU A 74 -6.90 -11.50 -2.52
C LEU A 74 -8.07 -11.00 -3.36
N THR A 75 -9.28 -11.44 -3.06
CA THR A 75 -10.48 -10.96 -3.72
C THR A 75 -10.68 -9.47 -3.46
N ASP A 76 -10.56 -9.05 -2.19
CA ASP A 76 -10.69 -7.65 -1.84
C ASP A 76 -9.64 -6.79 -2.54
N LEU A 77 -8.40 -7.26 -2.60
CA LEU A 77 -7.32 -6.54 -3.25
C LEU A 77 -7.64 -6.26 -4.72
N TYR A 78 -7.98 -7.31 -5.46
CA TYR A 78 -8.24 -7.13 -6.90
C TYR A 78 -9.53 -6.36 -7.14
N SER A 79 -10.58 -6.59 -6.36
CA SER A 79 -11.83 -5.82 -6.48
C SER A 79 -11.61 -4.34 -6.21
N THR A 80 -10.80 -4.03 -5.20
CA THR A 80 -10.48 -2.64 -4.86
C THR A 80 -9.68 -1.97 -5.98
N VAL A 81 -8.68 -2.68 -6.52
CA VAL A 81 -7.91 -2.16 -7.65
C VAL A 81 -8.83 -1.88 -8.85
N GLN A 82 -9.71 -2.82 -9.18
CA GLN A 82 -10.65 -2.65 -10.28
C GLN A 82 -11.55 -1.44 -10.06
N SER A 83 -12.05 -1.25 -8.85
CA SER A 83 -12.92 -0.11 -8.53
C SER A 83 -12.18 1.22 -8.65
N LEU A 84 -10.91 1.27 -8.26
CA LEU A 84 -10.09 2.48 -8.38
C LEU A 84 -9.75 2.79 -9.84
N VAL A 85 -9.40 1.77 -10.61
CA VAL A 85 -9.13 1.94 -12.04
C VAL A 85 -10.35 2.53 -12.75
N LYS A 86 -11.54 2.04 -12.41
CA LYS A 86 -12.79 2.56 -12.97
C LYS A 86 -13.06 4.00 -12.54
N GLU A 87 -13.00 4.26 -11.25
CA GLU A 87 -13.35 5.57 -10.71
C GLU A 87 -12.45 6.66 -11.28
N PHE A 88 -11.15 6.39 -11.36
CA PHE A 88 -10.15 7.37 -11.79
C PHE A 88 -9.82 7.29 -13.27
N HIS A 89 -10.55 6.44 -14.02
CA HIS A 89 -10.40 6.29 -15.49
C HIS A 89 -8.94 6.03 -15.88
N LEU A 90 -8.27 5.14 -15.14
CA LEU A 90 -6.87 4.83 -15.44
C LEU A 90 -6.80 3.98 -16.71
N THR A 91 -6.05 4.47 -17.70
CA THR A 91 -5.89 3.77 -18.98
C THR A 91 -4.55 3.04 -19.08
N ALA A 92 -3.58 3.41 -18.25
CA ALA A 92 -2.28 2.74 -18.15
C ALA A 92 -1.89 2.73 -16.69
N TYR A 93 -1.76 1.55 -16.12
CA TYR A 93 -1.51 1.43 -14.68
C TYR A 93 -0.71 0.17 -14.40
N ARG A 94 -0.12 0.12 -13.21
CA ARG A 94 0.58 -1.07 -12.72
C ARG A 94 0.20 -1.31 -11.27
N LEU A 95 0.03 -2.58 -10.94
CA LEU A 95 -0.08 -3.02 -9.55
C LEU A 95 1.24 -3.68 -9.19
N ILE A 96 1.93 -3.13 -8.19
CA ILE A 96 3.28 -3.53 -7.83
C ILE A 96 3.31 -3.97 -6.37
N VAL A 97 3.98 -5.08 -6.12
CA VAL A 97 4.38 -5.47 -4.76
C VAL A 97 5.90 -5.65 -4.76
N ASN A 98 6.57 -4.95 -3.86
CA ASN A 98 8.02 -5.04 -3.74
C ASN A 98 8.37 -6.06 -2.66
N GLY A 99 9.38 -6.87 -2.93
CA GLY A 99 9.87 -7.87 -1.99
C GLY A 99 11.37 -7.81 -1.83
N GLY A 100 11.86 -8.46 -0.78
CA GLY A 100 13.30 -8.53 -0.51
C GLY A 100 13.92 -7.15 -0.37
N GLU A 101 15.04 -6.96 -1.05
CA GLU A 101 15.82 -5.71 -0.95
C GLU A 101 15.09 -4.49 -1.53
N ARG A 102 14.04 -4.72 -2.32
CA ARG A 102 13.25 -3.62 -2.88
C ARG A 102 12.14 -3.15 -1.96
N GLN A 103 11.88 -3.88 -0.89
CA GLN A 103 10.87 -3.49 0.08
C GLN A 103 11.48 -2.52 1.08
N ASP A 104 11.00 -1.29 1.10
CA ASP A 104 11.57 -0.24 1.93
C ASP A 104 10.81 -0.03 3.25
N PHE A 105 9.73 -0.76 3.47
CA PHE A 105 8.91 -0.63 4.67
C PHE A 105 8.41 -2.01 5.09
N PRO A 106 8.59 -2.42 6.37
CA PRO A 106 8.32 -3.80 6.81
C PRO A 106 6.86 -4.06 7.18
N GLN A 107 5.96 -3.60 6.36
CA GLN A 107 4.56 -4.00 6.32
C GLN A 107 4.22 -4.23 4.86
N LEU A 108 3.67 -5.39 4.53
CA LEU A 108 3.28 -5.71 3.17
C LEU A 108 2.35 -4.62 2.61
N HIS A 109 2.65 -4.14 1.43
CA HIS A 109 1.83 -3.14 0.77
C HIS A 109 1.96 -3.25 -0.74
N PHE A 110 0.90 -2.88 -1.42
CA PHE A 110 0.82 -2.90 -2.87
C PHE A 110 0.70 -1.46 -3.36
N HIS A 111 1.30 -1.17 -4.51
CA HIS A 111 1.21 0.14 -5.14
C HIS A 111 0.34 0.04 -6.38
N LEU A 112 -0.67 0.86 -6.49
CA LEU A 112 -1.38 1.07 -7.75
C LEU A 112 -0.92 2.42 -8.28
N ILE A 113 -0.24 2.41 -9.41
CA ILE A 113 0.37 3.61 -9.98
C ILE A 113 -0.09 3.85 -11.40
N SER A 114 -0.10 5.12 -11.80
CA SER A 114 -0.39 5.53 -13.16
C SER A 114 0.36 6.82 -13.46
N GLY A 115 0.76 6.99 -14.73
CA GLY A 115 1.55 8.14 -15.16
C GLY A 115 3.04 7.84 -15.13
N VAL A 116 3.84 8.87 -15.30
CA VAL A 116 5.29 8.78 -15.38
C VAL A 116 5.91 9.08 -14.02
N GLU A 117 6.90 8.27 -13.62
CA GLU A 117 7.61 8.47 -12.36
C GLU A 117 8.21 9.87 -12.28
N GLY A 118 8.08 10.51 -11.13
CA GLY A 118 8.59 11.86 -10.90
C GLY A 118 7.65 12.96 -11.38
N GLN A 119 6.60 12.62 -12.13
CA GLN A 119 5.61 13.59 -12.56
C GLN A 119 4.72 14.00 -11.39
N LYS A 120 4.34 15.29 -11.34
CA LYS A 120 3.49 15.80 -10.27
C LYS A 120 2.14 15.11 -10.22
N SER A 121 1.67 14.84 -9.00
CA SER A 121 0.33 14.35 -8.77
C SER A 121 -0.70 15.39 -9.23
N LYS A 122 -1.80 14.88 -9.83
CA LYS A 122 -2.93 15.71 -10.24
C LYS A 122 -4.08 15.66 -9.23
N VAL A 123 -3.84 14.98 -8.12
CA VAL A 123 -4.85 14.83 -7.07
C VAL A 123 -4.49 15.60 -5.83
#